data_bb56eb4409341beb72489d2f3fe7570e
#
_entry.id   bb56eb4409341beb72489d2f3fe7570e
#
_cell.length_a   1.000
_cell.length_b   1.000
_cell.length_c   1.000
_cell.angle_alpha   90.00
_cell.angle_beta   90.00
_cell.angle_gamma   90.00
#
_symmetry.space_group_name_H-M   'P 1'
#
loop_
_entity.id
_entity.type
_entity.pdbx_description
1 polymer ?
#
loop_
_entity_poly.entity_id
_entity_poly.type
_entity_poly.pdbx_seq_one_letter_code
_entity_poly.pdbx_strand_id
1 'polypeptide(L)'
;HLLSRRQRQMCIRDSYNMSYEELSINGFIQEIKDVSDGHHPRKFCFVLGAGASISSGIKSGQELVDIWDDKLRIRNKSSYLKWRSEYGITDENKYSFYSQYYEHYYKRHPKDGYNFLEKLMENAIPSAGYVILSYLLSQTKNNVVITTNFDHLTEDAVNYYTQTMPMVIGHESLSHYISKPINRPTVIKIHRDLLFDPANTVNEVDKLHDNWKKALNTILSEYHPIFIGYAGNDNSLMNYLIEQGKQFAENKLCCPYWMLYGNEKPDGKVHDFLEKSNGYFIQHNGFDEVMFLIGRVLKIKMQSKEDFLKKAENRFKILSDSIDNFTNKLMKDNSSSAADNSTVSEEIKEAVQYLASQTNLQNMYKEVVLSYREENYDDAVSICKNLINLAPDNALYHNTLGVTLHKMKRYDEALIETKKAVELEPDNAKYHNNLGVTLHEMRRYDEALVELQKAVALEPDNKMYRENYDKTKEICDTQKNKDIQHV
;
A
#
# COMPACT_ATOMS: atom_id res chain seq x y z
N HIS A 1 35.65 -10.77 36.81
CA HIS A 1 34.55 -11.62 36.37
C HIS A 1 33.29 -10.79 36.20
N LEU A 2 33.12 -10.23 35.03
CA LEU A 2 31.88 -9.62 34.60
C LEU A 2 30.93 -10.73 34.16
N LEU A 3 29.95 -11.06 34.96
CA LEU A 3 28.82 -11.87 34.56
C LEU A 3 28.20 -11.25 33.29
N SER A 4 27.95 -12.05 32.28
CA SER A 4 27.30 -11.55 31.06
C SER A 4 25.95 -10.90 31.43
N ARG A 5 25.50 -9.92 30.70
CA ARG A 5 24.19 -9.25 30.92
C ARG A 5 23.05 -10.28 31.04
N ARG A 6 23.12 -11.36 30.29
CA ARG A 6 22.20 -12.51 30.36
C ARG A 6 22.17 -13.19 31.73
N GLN A 7 23.34 -13.33 32.39
CA GLN A 7 23.43 -13.91 33.73
C GLN A 7 22.93 -12.96 34.82
N ARG A 8 23.06 -11.61 34.62
CA ARG A 8 22.45 -10.64 35.54
C ARG A 8 20.93 -10.56 35.37
N GLN A 9 20.41 -10.72 34.16
CA GLN A 9 18.98 -10.78 33.89
C GLN A 9 18.37 -12.09 34.42
N MET A 10 19.08 -13.23 34.38
CA MET A 10 18.65 -14.45 35.06
C MET A 10 18.49 -14.26 36.56
N CYS A 11 19.40 -13.53 37.23
CA CYS A 11 19.29 -13.26 38.68
C CYS A 11 18.14 -12.30 39.05
N ILE A 12 17.64 -11.48 38.11
CA ILE A 12 16.48 -10.59 38.31
C ILE A 12 15.16 -11.33 38.07
N ARG A 13 15.17 -12.37 37.22
CA ARG A 13 14.01 -13.23 36.92
C ARG A 13 13.44 -13.95 38.14
N ASP A 14 14.27 -14.28 39.09
CA ASP A 14 13.84 -15.05 40.27
C ASP A 14 12.94 -14.26 41.25
N SER A 15 12.69 -12.97 40.99
CA SER A 15 11.89 -12.11 41.88
C SER A 15 10.47 -11.75 41.35
N TYR A 16 10.13 -12.13 40.11
CA TYR A 16 8.79 -11.93 39.54
C TYR A 16 8.34 -13.18 38.76
N ASN A 17 7.19 -13.71 39.12
CA ASN A 17 6.57 -14.90 38.52
C ASN A 17 6.14 -14.78 37.03
N MET A 18 6.68 -13.86 36.25
CA MET A 18 6.40 -13.75 34.82
C MET A 18 7.54 -14.32 34.00
N SER A 19 7.22 -15.20 33.06
CA SER A 19 8.18 -15.87 32.19
C SER A 19 8.58 -15.06 30.95
N TYR A 20 7.90 -13.94 30.66
CA TYR A 20 8.25 -13.01 29.58
C TYR A 20 8.57 -11.60 30.11
N GLU A 21 9.28 -10.80 29.32
CA GLU A 21 9.77 -9.49 29.75
C GLU A 21 9.30 -8.37 28.81
N GLU A 22 9.05 -7.17 29.39
CA GLU A 22 8.88 -5.95 28.64
C GLU A 22 10.24 -5.35 28.29
N LEU A 23 10.48 -5.08 27.01
CA LEU A 23 11.61 -4.29 26.54
C LEU A 23 11.16 -2.89 26.17
N SER A 24 11.87 -1.88 26.66
CA SER A 24 11.73 -0.55 26.08
C SER A 24 12.16 -0.56 24.61
N ILE A 25 11.65 0.38 23.82
CA ILE A 25 12.05 0.52 22.42
C ILE A 25 13.57 0.67 22.26
N ASN A 26 14.25 1.36 23.18
CA ASN A 26 15.70 1.48 23.19
C ASN A 26 16.40 0.16 23.54
N GLY A 27 15.82 -0.65 24.44
CA GLY A 27 16.29 -1.98 24.76
C GLY A 27 16.22 -2.91 23.55
N PHE A 28 15.10 -2.88 22.84
CA PHE A 28 14.90 -3.63 21.61
C PHE A 28 15.91 -3.24 20.50
N ILE A 29 16.14 -1.94 20.31
CA ILE A 29 17.12 -1.43 19.37
C ILE A 29 18.53 -1.91 19.70
N GLN A 30 18.87 -1.96 21.00
CA GLN A 30 20.17 -2.51 21.43
C GLN A 30 20.26 -4.02 21.16
N GLU A 31 19.18 -4.80 21.39
CA GLU A 31 19.12 -6.23 21.06
C GLU A 31 19.35 -6.47 19.55
N ILE A 32 18.69 -5.70 18.67
CA ILE A 32 18.91 -5.80 17.21
C ILE A 32 20.38 -5.56 16.88
N LYS A 33 21.01 -4.56 17.49
CA LYS A 33 22.42 -4.27 17.27
C LYS A 33 23.32 -5.39 17.73
N ASP A 34 23.10 -5.86 18.95
CA ASP A 34 23.93 -6.92 19.57
C ASP A 34 23.81 -8.26 18.79
N VAL A 35 22.61 -8.57 18.29
CA VAL A 35 22.35 -9.75 17.46
C VAL A 35 23.02 -9.62 16.09
N SER A 36 23.04 -8.41 15.49
CA SER A 36 23.60 -8.18 14.16
C SER A 36 25.12 -8.08 14.16
N ASP A 37 25.72 -7.50 15.20
CA ASP A 37 27.17 -7.27 15.34
C ASP A 37 27.92 -8.44 16.01
N GLY A 38 27.23 -9.48 16.45
CA GLY A 38 27.82 -10.61 17.16
C GLY A 38 28.75 -11.50 16.31
N HIS A 39 29.62 -12.28 16.96
CA HIS A 39 30.55 -13.23 16.29
C HIS A 39 29.82 -14.28 15.42
N HIS A 40 28.58 -14.61 15.78
CA HIS A 40 27.64 -15.40 14.97
C HIS A 40 26.36 -14.59 14.80
N PRO A 41 26.31 -13.68 13.81
CA PRO A 41 25.15 -12.81 13.64
C PRO A 41 23.91 -13.66 13.35
N ARG A 42 22.95 -13.59 14.26
CA ARG A 42 21.62 -14.15 14.05
C ARG A 42 20.84 -13.25 13.10
N LYS A 43 19.74 -13.76 12.59
CA LYS A 43 18.91 -13.06 11.62
C LYS A 43 17.56 -12.74 12.25
N PHE A 44 16.91 -11.72 11.76
CA PHE A 44 15.51 -11.43 12.09
C PHE A 44 14.61 -11.74 10.89
N CYS A 45 13.41 -12.22 11.16
CA CYS A 45 12.32 -12.24 10.20
C CYS A 45 11.17 -11.39 10.74
N PHE A 46 10.38 -10.84 9.84
CA PHE A 46 9.25 -9.97 10.18
C PHE A 46 7.96 -10.75 10.02
N VAL A 47 7.15 -10.81 11.07
CA VAL A 47 5.82 -11.44 11.04
C VAL A 47 4.79 -10.31 11.02
N LEU A 48 4.18 -10.08 9.87
CA LEU A 48 3.30 -8.96 9.63
C LEU A 48 1.84 -9.37 9.66
N GLY A 49 1.03 -8.62 10.41
CA GLY A 49 -0.42 -8.69 10.38
C GLY A 49 -1.05 -7.41 9.82
N ALA A 50 -2.37 -7.35 9.78
CA ALA A 50 -3.14 -6.27 9.17
C ALA A 50 -2.82 -4.86 9.72
N GLY A 51 -2.38 -4.77 10.98
CA GLY A 51 -1.93 -3.50 11.59
C GLY A 51 -0.72 -2.87 10.89
N ALA A 52 0.13 -3.65 10.21
CA ALA A 52 1.25 -3.11 9.44
C ALA A 52 0.79 -2.38 8.17
N SER A 53 -0.39 -2.73 7.62
CA SER A 53 -0.89 -2.18 6.35
C SER A 53 -1.77 -0.94 6.51
N ILE A 54 -2.09 -0.53 7.75
CA ILE A 54 -2.95 0.63 8.03
C ILE A 54 -2.35 1.92 7.46
N SER A 55 -1.06 2.15 7.63
CA SER A 55 -0.36 3.33 7.08
C SER A 55 -0.36 3.37 5.54
N SER A 56 -0.65 2.25 4.89
CA SER A 56 -0.80 2.14 3.42
C SER A 56 -2.26 2.31 2.96
N GLY A 57 -3.18 2.65 3.88
CA GLY A 57 -4.60 2.88 3.57
C GLY A 57 -5.46 1.62 3.55
N ILE A 58 -4.93 0.46 3.91
CA ILE A 58 -5.71 -0.79 4.01
C ILE A 58 -6.38 -0.86 5.38
N LYS A 59 -7.66 -1.20 5.38
CA LYS A 59 -8.44 -1.35 6.61
C LYS A 59 -7.96 -2.53 7.44
N SER A 60 -7.92 -2.35 8.75
CA SER A 60 -7.65 -3.42 9.70
C SER A 60 -8.76 -4.48 9.72
N GLY A 61 -8.46 -5.68 10.22
CA GLY A 61 -9.48 -6.71 10.43
C GLY A 61 -10.59 -6.25 11.38
N GLN A 62 -10.30 -5.41 12.35
CA GLN A 62 -11.29 -4.84 13.27
C GLN A 62 -12.25 -3.90 12.55
N GLU A 63 -11.75 -2.99 11.72
CA GLU A 63 -12.58 -2.10 10.89
C GLU A 63 -13.48 -2.88 9.92
N LEU A 64 -12.98 -3.99 9.37
CA LEU A 64 -13.78 -4.85 8.50
C LEU A 64 -14.89 -5.55 9.29
N VAL A 65 -14.61 -6.05 10.49
CA VAL A 65 -15.64 -6.60 11.39
C VAL A 65 -16.69 -5.57 11.72
N ASP A 66 -16.33 -4.32 12.04
CA ASP A 66 -17.27 -3.24 12.32
C ASP A 66 -18.18 -2.95 11.12
N ILE A 67 -17.63 -2.90 9.91
CA ILE A 67 -18.39 -2.71 8.67
C ILE A 67 -19.42 -3.85 8.47
N TRP A 68 -19.02 -5.09 8.66
CA TRP A 68 -19.93 -6.23 8.49
C TRP A 68 -20.95 -6.34 9.62
N ASP A 69 -20.56 -6.04 10.85
CA ASP A 69 -21.43 -6.01 12.03
C ASP A 69 -22.59 -5.03 11.81
N ASP A 70 -22.28 -3.80 11.44
CA ASP A 70 -23.28 -2.77 11.14
C ASP A 70 -24.20 -3.17 9.98
N LYS A 71 -23.64 -3.66 8.89
CA LYS A 71 -24.42 -4.09 7.71
C LYS A 71 -25.33 -5.29 8.01
N LEU A 72 -24.86 -6.26 8.78
CA LEU A 72 -25.66 -7.42 9.20
C LEU A 72 -26.81 -6.99 10.12
N ARG A 73 -26.54 -6.09 11.07
CA ARG A 73 -27.52 -5.53 11.99
C ARG A 73 -28.62 -4.78 11.25
N ILE A 74 -28.28 -3.95 10.24
CA ILE A 74 -29.23 -3.20 9.42
C ILE A 74 -30.05 -4.14 8.53
N ARG A 75 -29.43 -5.19 7.97
CA ARG A 75 -30.09 -6.14 7.04
C ARG A 75 -31.26 -6.90 7.71
N ASN A 76 -31.04 -7.43 8.91
CA ASN A 76 -32.08 -8.12 9.70
C ASN A 76 -31.65 -8.26 11.16
N LYS A 77 -32.15 -7.35 12.02
CA LYS A 77 -31.80 -7.28 13.42
C LYS A 77 -32.07 -8.57 14.22
N SER A 78 -33.23 -9.22 13.98
CA SER A 78 -33.58 -10.45 14.71
C SER A 78 -32.63 -11.63 14.33
N SER A 79 -32.40 -11.82 13.05
CA SER A 79 -31.49 -12.86 12.57
C SER A 79 -30.05 -12.62 13.02
N TYR A 80 -29.61 -11.36 13.00
CA TYR A 80 -28.30 -10.94 13.48
C TYR A 80 -28.10 -11.24 14.98
N LEU A 81 -29.06 -10.86 15.84
CA LEU A 81 -28.97 -11.12 17.28
C LEU A 81 -28.97 -12.62 17.60
N LYS A 82 -29.79 -13.41 16.89
CA LYS A 82 -29.81 -14.87 17.04
C LYS A 82 -28.45 -15.47 16.66
N TRP A 83 -27.91 -15.09 15.51
CA TRP A 83 -26.59 -15.56 15.04
C TRP A 83 -25.47 -15.19 16.03
N ARG A 84 -25.41 -13.95 16.52
CA ARG A 84 -24.40 -13.57 17.55
C ARG A 84 -24.53 -14.42 18.82
N SER A 85 -25.76 -14.68 19.27
CA SER A 85 -25.99 -15.52 20.45
C SER A 85 -25.55 -16.96 20.24
N GLU A 86 -25.78 -17.53 19.05
CA GLU A 86 -25.35 -18.89 18.69
C GLU A 86 -23.83 -19.08 18.77
N TYR A 87 -23.06 -18.03 18.39
CA TYR A 87 -21.59 -18.04 18.42
C TYR A 87 -21.00 -17.42 19.70
N GLY A 88 -21.80 -16.92 20.62
CA GLY A 88 -21.32 -16.26 21.83
C GLY A 88 -20.59 -14.94 21.55
N ILE A 89 -20.95 -14.25 20.46
CA ILE A 89 -20.32 -12.99 20.06
C ILE A 89 -20.90 -11.83 20.89
N THR A 90 -20.03 -11.12 21.60
CA THR A 90 -20.30 -9.89 22.34
C THR A 90 -19.61 -8.69 21.69
N ASP A 91 -19.89 -7.47 22.15
CA ASP A 91 -19.19 -6.29 21.64
C ASP A 91 -17.71 -6.27 22.08
N GLU A 92 -17.38 -6.93 23.18
CA GLU A 92 -16.01 -7.03 23.71
C GLU A 92 -15.16 -8.03 22.94
N ASN A 93 -15.74 -9.14 22.44
CA ASN A 93 -15.00 -10.23 21.80
C ASN A 93 -15.17 -10.30 20.27
N LYS A 94 -16.00 -9.43 19.65
CA LYS A 94 -16.39 -9.52 18.23
C LYS A 94 -15.21 -9.58 17.26
N TYR A 95 -14.10 -8.93 17.59
CA TYR A 95 -12.91 -8.88 16.71
C TYR A 95 -12.17 -10.22 16.60
N SER A 96 -12.41 -11.15 17.52
CA SER A 96 -11.89 -12.51 17.43
C SER A 96 -12.68 -13.40 16.46
N PHE A 97 -13.78 -12.89 15.89
CA PHE A 97 -14.71 -13.61 15.02
C PHE A 97 -14.68 -13.13 13.56
N TYR A 98 -13.54 -12.60 13.09
CA TYR A 98 -13.37 -12.09 11.72
C TYR A 98 -13.92 -13.09 10.67
N SER A 99 -13.48 -14.35 10.70
CA SER A 99 -13.89 -15.37 9.72
C SER A 99 -15.39 -15.68 9.78
N GLN A 100 -16.00 -15.71 10.97
CA GLN A 100 -17.44 -15.91 11.14
C GLN A 100 -18.24 -14.75 10.55
N TYR A 101 -17.78 -13.51 10.74
CA TYR A 101 -18.38 -12.33 10.13
C TYR A 101 -18.28 -12.37 8.61
N TYR A 102 -17.10 -12.67 8.07
CA TYR A 102 -16.86 -12.81 6.64
C TYR A 102 -17.77 -13.89 6.03
N GLU A 103 -17.77 -15.12 6.57
CA GLU A 103 -18.61 -16.22 6.11
C GLU A 103 -20.10 -15.88 6.19
N HIS A 104 -20.56 -15.32 7.31
CA HIS A 104 -21.97 -15.02 7.50
C HIS A 104 -22.45 -13.91 6.56
N TYR A 105 -21.62 -12.88 6.35
CA TYR A 105 -21.97 -11.75 5.48
C TYR A 105 -22.02 -12.16 4.00
N TYR A 106 -21.03 -12.93 3.53
CA TYR A 106 -20.89 -13.36 2.13
C TYR A 106 -21.46 -14.75 1.84
N LYS A 107 -22.15 -15.39 2.79
CA LYS A 107 -22.69 -16.77 2.67
C LYS A 107 -23.43 -17.04 1.36
N ARG A 108 -24.19 -16.07 0.83
CA ARG A 108 -24.99 -16.21 -0.40
C ARG A 108 -24.18 -15.96 -1.68
N HIS A 109 -23.13 -15.18 -1.58
CA HIS A 109 -22.31 -14.72 -2.71
C HIS A 109 -20.83 -14.66 -2.29
N PRO A 110 -20.14 -15.79 -2.16
CA PRO A 110 -18.74 -15.82 -1.72
C PRO A 110 -17.79 -14.99 -2.60
N LYS A 111 -18.04 -14.95 -3.92
CA LYS A 111 -17.26 -14.13 -4.86
C LYS A 111 -17.31 -12.64 -4.57
N ASP A 112 -18.40 -12.14 -3.98
CA ASP A 112 -18.49 -10.73 -3.60
C ASP A 112 -17.53 -10.40 -2.45
N GLY A 113 -17.24 -11.38 -1.58
CA GLY A 113 -16.25 -11.24 -0.52
C GLY A 113 -14.84 -11.10 -1.09
N TYR A 114 -14.49 -11.94 -2.04
CA TYR A 114 -13.23 -11.86 -2.76
C TYR A 114 -13.08 -10.49 -3.46
N ASN A 115 -14.05 -10.12 -4.30
CA ASN A 115 -14.03 -8.84 -5.03
C ASN A 115 -13.96 -7.62 -4.08
N PHE A 116 -14.59 -7.72 -2.92
CA PHE A 116 -14.51 -6.65 -1.91
C PHE A 116 -13.09 -6.52 -1.34
N LEU A 117 -12.44 -7.62 -0.98
CA LEU A 117 -11.05 -7.60 -0.50
C LEU A 117 -10.09 -7.11 -1.58
N GLU A 118 -10.24 -7.59 -2.82
CA GLU A 118 -9.44 -7.16 -3.98
C GLU A 118 -9.53 -5.64 -4.16
N LYS A 119 -10.75 -5.10 -4.19
CA LYS A 119 -10.99 -3.66 -4.34
C LYS A 119 -10.40 -2.82 -3.20
N LEU A 120 -10.34 -3.33 -1.98
CA LEU A 120 -9.71 -2.64 -0.85
C LEU A 120 -8.19 -2.49 -1.03
N MET A 121 -7.57 -3.39 -1.78
CA MET A 121 -6.11 -3.44 -1.97
C MET A 121 -5.65 -2.83 -3.29
N GLU A 122 -6.56 -2.65 -4.26
CA GLU A 122 -6.28 -2.26 -5.65
C GLU A 122 -5.42 -0.99 -5.79
N ASN A 123 -5.63 -0.01 -4.89
CA ASN A 123 -4.93 1.28 -4.95
C ASN A 123 -4.01 1.51 -3.74
N ALA A 124 -3.71 0.48 -2.96
CA ALA A 124 -2.84 0.62 -1.81
C ALA A 124 -1.38 0.85 -2.24
N ILE A 125 -0.75 1.85 -1.66
CA ILE A 125 0.66 2.19 -1.92
C ILE A 125 1.47 1.85 -0.67
N PRO A 126 2.63 1.16 -0.82
CA PRO A 126 3.50 0.87 0.30
C PRO A 126 3.87 2.12 1.11
N SER A 127 3.63 2.09 2.42
CA SER A 127 4.01 3.17 3.34
C SER A 127 5.53 3.30 3.47
N ALA A 128 5.99 4.34 4.15
CA ALA A 128 7.43 4.54 4.42
C ALA A 128 8.06 3.34 5.15
N GLY A 129 7.32 2.68 6.04
CA GLY A 129 7.76 1.46 6.72
C GLY A 129 8.03 0.31 5.75
N TYR A 130 7.15 0.09 4.78
CA TYR A 130 7.35 -0.93 3.73
C TYR A 130 8.54 -0.59 2.82
N VAL A 131 8.75 0.70 2.53
CA VAL A 131 9.95 1.13 1.77
C VAL A 131 11.22 0.75 2.52
N ILE A 132 11.31 1.05 3.81
CA ILE A 132 12.48 0.68 4.62
C ILE A 132 12.62 -0.84 4.75
N LEU A 133 11.49 -1.55 4.96
CA LEU A 133 11.49 -3.02 4.98
C LEU A 133 12.05 -3.59 3.68
N SER A 134 11.69 -3.05 2.52
CA SER A 134 12.21 -3.51 1.23
C SER A 134 13.73 -3.42 1.12
N TYR A 135 14.30 -2.33 1.62
CA TYR A 135 15.76 -2.17 1.69
C TYR A 135 16.41 -3.10 2.73
N LEU A 136 15.76 -3.33 3.88
CA LEU A 136 16.21 -4.31 4.87
C LEU A 136 16.30 -5.71 4.26
N LEU A 137 15.23 -6.13 3.58
CA LEU A 137 15.15 -7.44 2.94
C LEU A 137 16.19 -7.65 1.85
N SER A 138 16.57 -6.59 1.13
CA SER A 138 17.49 -6.66 -0.01
C SER A 138 18.96 -6.41 0.35
N GLN A 139 19.24 -5.65 1.42
CA GLN A 139 20.59 -5.26 1.80
C GLN A 139 21.18 -6.05 2.97
N THR A 140 20.36 -6.82 3.68
CA THR A 140 20.77 -7.54 4.88
C THR A 140 20.44 -9.03 4.80
N LYS A 141 20.89 -9.79 5.80
CA LYS A 141 20.49 -11.19 5.97
C LYS A 141 19.10 -11.36 6.62
N ASN A 142 18.45 -10.25 6.98
CA ASN A 142 17.10 -10.21 7.55
C ASN A 142 16.06 -10.17 6.42
N ASN A 143 16.06 -11.18 5.58
CA ASN A 143 15.45 -11.19 4.24
C ASN A 143 14.17 -12.03 4.16
N VAL A 144 13.51 -12.28 5.30
CA VAL A 144 12.28 -13.09 5.36
C VAL A 144 11.13 -12.28 5.98
N VAL A 145 10.01 -12.27 5.30
CA VAL A 145 8.71 -11.80 5.80
C VAL A 145 7.76 -13.00 5.85
N ILE A 146 7.06 -13.15 6.94
CA ILE A 146 5.93 -14.05 7.13
C ILE A 146 4.71 -13.16 7.33
N THR A 147 3.63 -13.38 6.60
CA THR A 147 2.44 -12.54 6.75
C THR A 147 1.16 -13.34 6.70
N THR A 148 0.18 -12.88 7.46
CA THR A 148 -1.22 -13.32 7.38
C THR A 148 -2.06 -12.44 6.45
N ASN A 149 -1.46 -11.35 5.92
CA ASN A 149 -2.13 -10.40 5.05
C ASN A 149 -2.24 -10.93 3.62
N PHE A 150 -3.29 -10.51 2.96
CA PHE A 150 -3.53 -10.83 1.54
C PHE A 150 -2.93 -9.79 0.59
N ASP A 151 -2.57 -8.60 1.10
CA ASP A 151 -2.01 -7.51 0.32
C ASP A 151 -0.63 -7.85 -0.28
N HIS A 152 -0.21 -7.04 -1.27
CA HIS A 152 1.07 -7.18 -1.98
C HIS A 152 2.09 -6.10 -1.58
N LEU A 153 1.85 -5.37 -0.48
CA LEU A 153 2.66 -4.19 -0.12
C LEU A 153 4.15 -4.49 0.05
N THR A 154 4.49 -5.67 0.60
CA THR A 154 5.90 -6.07 0.76
C THR A 154 6.54 -6.35 -0.59
N GLU A 155 5.88 -7.11 -1.45
CA GLU A 155 6.34 -7.48 -2.79
C GLU A 155 6.48 -6.25 -3.67
N ASP A 156 5.48 -5.38 -3.64
CA ASP A 156 5.46 -4.12 -4.39
C ASP A 156 6.58 -3.19 -3.93
N ALA A 157 6.78 -3.05 -2.61
CA ALA A 157 7.88 -2.24 -2.08
C ALA A 157 9.24 -2.77 -2.55
N VAL A 158 9.46 -4.10 -2.51
CA VAL A 158 10.71 -4.69 -3.00
C VAL A 158 10.89 -4.43 -4.49
N ASN A 159 9.85 -4.62 -5.29
CA ASN A 159 9.92 -4.44 -6.74
C ASN A 159 10.13 -2.97 -7.14
N TYR A 160 9.44 -2.02 -6.48
CA TYR A 160 9.50 -0.60 -6.84
C TYR A 160 10.77 0.09 -6.36
N TYR A 161 11.22 -0.20 -5.13
CA TYR A 161 12.30 0.55 -4.50
C TYR A 161 13.64 -0.14 -4.52
N THR A 162 13.68 -1.45 -4.83
CA THR A 162 14.93 -2.20 -4.96
C THR A 162 15.06 -2.79 -6.37
N GLN A 163 16.20 -3.39 -6.68
CA GLN A 163 16.39 -4.09 -7.96
C GLN A 163 16.28 -5.61 -7.78
N THR A 164 15.71 -6.03 -6.66
CA THR A 164 15.66 -7.44 -6.27
C THR A 164 14.23 -7.94 -6.44
N MET A 165 14.06 -9.08 -7.08
CA MET A 165 12.76 -9.74 -7.14
C MET A 165 12.59 -10.63 -5.90
N PRO A 166 11.52 -10.44 -5.10
CA PRO A 166 11.24 -11.32 -3.98
C PRO A 166 10.81 -12.72 -4.45
N MET A 167 11.07 -13.72 -3.63
CA MET A 167 10.44 -15.02 -3.75
C MET A 167 9.14 -14.98 -2.93
N VAL A 168 8.01 -15.13 -3.59
CA VAL A 168 6.70 -15.14 -2.94
C VAL A 168 6.20 -16.58 -2.83
N ILE A 169 5.94 -17.02 -1.60
CA ILE A 169 5.36 -18.32 -1.28
C ILE A 169 3.93 -18.10 -0.83
N GLY A 170 3.02 -18.04 -1.78
CA GLY A 170 1.61 -17.68 -1.56
C GLY A 170 0.68 -18.87 -1.32
N HIS A 171 1.19 -20.10 -1.28
CA HIS A 171 0.40 -21.31 -1.05
C HIS A 171 1.23 -22.41 -0.38
N GLU A 172 0.61 -23.22 0.47
CA GLU A 172 1.27 -24.30 1.23
C GLU A 172 1.95 -25.37 0.36
N SER A 173 1.49 -25.58 -0.84
CA SER A 173 2.14 -26.49 -1.79
C SER A 173 3.51 -26.01 -2.26
N LEU A 174 3.76 -24.69 -2.17
CA LEU A 174 5.03 -24.07 -2.55
C LEU A 174 6.05 -24.01 -1.42
N SER A 175 5.67 -24.39 -0.20
CA SER A 175 6.53 -24.29 0.98
C SER A 175 7.81 -25.11 0.90
N HIS A 176 7.87 -26.14 0.07
CA HIS A 176 9.06 -26.94 -0.18
C HIS A 176 10.19 -26.20 -0.91
N TYR A 177 9.88 -25.06 -1.56
CA TYR A 177 10.90 -24.17 -2.12
C TYR A 177 11.66 -23.37 -1.06
N ILE A 178 11.18 -23.37 0.19
CA ILE A 178 11.90 -22.73 1.29
C ILE A 178 13.08 -23.63 1.66
N SER A 179 14.22 -23.31 1.10
CA SER A 179 15.49 -24.05 1.34
C SER A 179 16.55 -23.13 1.94
N LYS A 180 17.41 -23.71 2.78
CA LYS A 180 18.55 -22.98 3.36
C LYS A 180 19.78 -23.10 2.49
N PRO A 181 20.60 -22.02 2.36
CA PRO A 181 20.37 -20.66 2.87
C PRO A 181 19.36 -19.86 2.04
N ILE A 182 18.57 -18.99 2.70
CA ILE A 182 17.69 -18.05 1.99
C ILE A 182 18.55 -16.87 1.53
N ASN A 183 18.72 -16.72 0.22
CA ASN A 183 19.67 -15.76 -0.37
C ASN A 183 19.02 -14.52 -0.99
N ARG A 184 17.69 -14.45 -1.02
CA ARG A 184 16.94 -13.31 -1.57
C ARG A 184 15.72 -12.97 -0.71
N PRO A 185 15.17 -11.76 -0.82
CA PRO A 185 13.93 -11.41 -0.15
C PRO A 185 12.86 -12.48 -0.37
N THR A 186 12.28 -12.98 0.72
CA THR A 186 11.29 -14.06 0.66
C THR A 186 10.06 -13.64 1.46
N VAL A 187 8.89 -13.66 0.82
CA VAL A 187 7.61 -13.35 1.42
C VAL A 187 6.76 -14.61 1.48
N ILE A 188 6.27 -14.93 2.67
CA ILE A 188 5.52 -16.15 2.97
C ILE A 188 4.13 -15.75 3.43
N LYS A 189 3.11 -16.06 2.65
CA LYS A 189 1.69 -15.75 2.94
C LYS A 189 1.01 -16.98 3.53
N ILE A 190 0.87 -16.98 4.85
CA ILE A 190 0.35 -18.14 5.61
C ILE A 190 -1.11 -18.42 5.27
N HIS A 191 -1.92 -17.38 5.07
CA HIS A 191 -3.33 -17.48 4.70
C HIS A 191 -3.56 -17.43 3.18
N ARG A 192 -2.54 -17.80 2.42
CA ARG A 192 -2.48 -17.76 0.96
C ARG A 192 -2.46 -16.34 0.38
N ASP A 193 -2.08 -16.27 -0.86
CA ASP A 193 -2.21 -15.05 -1.66
C ASP A 193 -3.66 -14.86 -2.11
N LEU A 194 -4.09 -13.62 -2.31
CA LEU A 194 -5.43 -13.30 -2.79
C LEU A 194 -5.76 -14.05 -4.10
N LEU A 195 -4.76 -14.25 -4.97
CA LEU A 195 -4.92 -14.95 -6.25
C LEU A 195 -5.09 -16.48 -6.10
N PHE A 196 -4.79 -17.05 -4.93
CA PHE A 196 -4.84 -18.49 -4.66
C PHE A 196 -5.95 -18.90 -3.70
N ASP A 197 -7.11 -18.26 -3.78
CA ASP A 197 -8.25 -18.52 -2.91
C ASP A 197 -7.89 -18.31 -1.43
N PRO A 198 -7.86 -17.04 -0.97
CA PRO A 198 -7.36 -16.68 0.35
C PRO A 198 -8.16 -17.34 1.46
N ALA A 199 -7.46 -17.85 2.46
CA ALA A 199 -8.07 -18.52 3.61
C ALA A 199 -8.79 -17.49 4.51
N ASN A 200 -10.10 -17.35 4.32
CA ASN A 200 -10.97 -16.43 5.07
C ASN A 200 -12.03 -17.15 5.90
N THR A 201 -12.27 -18.43 5.62
CA THR A 201 -13.32 -19.19 6.30
C THR A 201 -12.79 -19.83 7.58
N VAL A 202 -13.72 -20.14 8.52
CA VAL A 202 -13.38 -20.76 9.80
C VAL A 202 -12.58 -22.03 9.63
N ASN A 203 -13.00 -22.89 8.69
CA ASN A 203 -12.34 -24.19 8.47
C ASN A 203 -10.91 -24.03 7.92
N GLU A 204 -10.64 -22.99 7.12
CA GLU A 204 -9.35 -22.76 6.49
C GLU A 204 -8.33 -22.12 7.44
N VAL A 205 -8.80 -21.26 8.37
CA VAL A 205 -7.92 -20.57 9.33
C VAL A 205 -7.85 -21.24 10.70
N ASP A 206 -8.51 -22.40 10.90
CA ASP A 206 -8.53 -23.09 12.18
C ASP A 206 -7.24 -23.90 12.44
N LYS A 207 -6.64 -24.45 11.40
CA LYS A 207 -5.42 -25.27 11.49
C LYS A 207 -4.39 -24.91 10.44
N LEU A 208 -3.16 -24.68 10.90
CA LEU A 208 -2.04 -24.49 10.01
C LEU A 208 -1.65 -25.79 9.31
N HIS A 209 -1.54 -25.77 7.99
CA HIS A 209 -1.15 -26.93 7.18
C HIS A 209 0.26 -27.43 7.59
N ASP A 210 0.47 -28.74 7.59
CA ASP A 210 1.74 -29.34 8.04
C ASP A 210 2.97 -28.89 7.23
N ASN A 211 2.79 -28.57 5.96
CA ASN A 211 3.86 -28.01 5.16
C ASN A 211 4.32 -26.65 5.67
N TRP A 212 3.37 -25.79 6.11
CA TRP A 212 3.70 -24.51 6.77
C TRP A 212 4.42 -24.73 8.08
N LYS A 213 3.98 -25.69 8.92
CA LYS A 213 4.66 -26.01 10.19
C LYS A 213 6.12 -26.39 9.97
N LYS A 214 6.42 -27.22 8.97
CA LYS A 214 7.80 -27.60 8.60
C LYS A 214 8.62 -26.39 8.13
N ALA A 215 8.05 -25.57 7.26
CA ALA A 215 8.71 -24.37 6.77
C ALA A 215 9.00 -23.35 7.87
N LEU A 216 8.02 -23.09 8.75
CA LEU A 216 8.18 -22.18 9.88
C LEU A 216 9.23 -22.69 10.87
N ASN A 217 9.25 -23.98 11.22
CA ASN A 217 10.29 -24.56 12.06
C ASN A 217 11.68 -24.35 11.45
N THR A 218 11.80 -24.49 10.14
CA THR A 218 13.05 -24.26 9.40
C THR A 218 13.51 -22.80 9.52
N ILE A 219 12.61 -21.84 9.38
CA ILE A 219 12.92 -20.42 9.46
C ILE A 219 13.20 -20.01 10.90
N LEU A 220 12.30 -20.33 11.83
CA LEU A 220 12.37 -19.89 13.22
C LEU A 220 13.53 -20.50 14.00
N SER A 221 14.17 -21.56 13.47
CA SER A 221 15.44 -22.09 14.02
C SER A 221 16.65 -21.19 13.74
N GLU A 222 16.57 -20.25 12.78
CA GLU A 222 17.67 -19.33 12.41
C GLU A 222 17.33 -17.87 12.54
N TYR A 223 16.03 -17.51 12.47
CA TYR A 223 15.54 -16.15 12.46
C TYR A 223 14.77 -15.85 13.75
N HIS A 224 15.08 -14.73 14.38
CA HIS A 224 14.30 -14.16 15.47
C HIS A 224 13.03 -13.50 14.89
N PRO A 225 11.83 -14.00 15.20
CA PRO A 225 10.61 -13.39 14.68
C PRO A 225 10.29 -12.09 15.41
N ILE A 226 10.03 -11.03 14.64
CA ILE A 226 9.52 -9.75 15.10
C ILE A 226 8.08 -9.65 14.61
N PHE A 227 7.11 -9.74 15.53
CA PHE A 227 5.68 -9.63 15.22
C PHE A 227 5.27 -8.16 15.24
N ILE A 228 4.70 -7.65 14.14
CA ILE A 228 4.28 -6.25 14.01
C ILE A 228 2.91 -6.19 13.37
N GLY A 229 1.96 -5.48 14.02
CA GLY A 229 0.59 -5.34 13.52
C GLY A 229 -0.19 -6.65 13.47
N TYR A 230 0.28 -7.69 14.13
CA TYR A 230 -0.36 -8.99 14.22
C TYR A 230 -1.01 -9.17 15.60
N ALA A 231 -2.34 -9.22 15.63
CA ALA A 231 -3.11 -9.27 16.88
C ALA A 231 -3.25 -10.68 17.47
N GLY A 232 -2.83 -11.73 16.75
CA GLY A 232 -2.92 -13.12 17.24
C GLY A 232 -4.32 -13.70 17.30
N ASN A 233 -5.27 -13.12 16.58
CA ASN A 233 -6.68 -13.55 16.60
C ASN A 233 -6.98 -14.78 15.74
N ASP A 234 -6.08 -15.17 14.85
CA ASP A 234 -6.25 -16.40 14.07
C ASP A 234 -5.88 -17.65 14.88
N ASN A 235 -6.55 -18.75 14.56
CA ASN A 235 -6.29 -20.01 15.24
C ASN A 235 -5.08 -20.75 14.64
N SER A 236 -4.80 -20.56 13.35
CA SER A 236 -3.83 -21.38 12.64
C SER A 236 -2.40 -21.10 13.10
N LEU A 237 -1.92 -19.86 12.90
CA LEU A 237 -0.55 -19.48 13.27
C LEU A 237 -0.38 -19.43 14.79
N MET A 238 -1.36 -18.87 15.54
CA MET A 238 -1.25 -18.75 17.00
C MET A 238 -1.22 -20.08 17.71
N ASN A 239 -2.10 -21.03 17.35
CA ASN A 239 -2.07 -22.35 17.97
C ASN A 239 -0.72 -23.05 17.71
N TYR A 240 -0.20 -22.94 16.47
CA TYR A 240 1.13 -23.46 16.16
C TYR A 240 2.23 -22.79 17.02
N LEU A 241 2.23 -21.47 17.16
CA LEU A 241 3.23 -20.75 17.97
C LEU A 241 3.16 -21.16 19.44
N ILE A 242 1.96 -21.28 20.01
CA ILE A 242 1.74 -21.74 21.39
C ILE A 242 2.22 -23.19 21.58
N GLU A 243 1.95 -24.07 20.61
CA GLU A 243 2.46 -25.45 20.61
C GLU A 243 4.00 -25.50 20.59
N GLN A 244 4.65 -24.56 19.87
CA GLN A 244 6.10 -24.47 19.80
C GLN A 244 6.74 -23.68 20.96
N GLY A 245 5.95 -23.09 21.86
CA GLY A 245 6.43 -22.22 22.95
C GLY A 245 7.61 -22.80 23.72
N LYS A 246 7.54 -24.08 24.08
CA LYS A 246 8.64 -24.79 24.79
C LYS A 246 9.94 -24.83 23.97
N GLN A 247 9.86 -24.96 22.64
CA GLN A 247 11.06 -24.99 21.79
C GLN A 247 11.73 -23.61 21.72
N PHE A 248 10.95 -22.53 21.77
CA PHE A 248 11.47 -21.17 21.92
C PHE A 248 12.17 -21.00 23.28
N ALA A 249 11.53 -21.40 24.37
CA ALA A 249 12.09 -21.29 25.71
C ALA A 249 13.39 -22.10 25.89
N GLU A 250 13.48 -23.26 25.26
CA GLU A 250 14.68 -24.12 25.24
C GLU A 250 15.76 -23.64 24.25
N ASN A 251 15.56 -22.51 23.58
CA ASN A 251 16.45 -21.95 22.54
C ASN A 251 16.68 -22.89 21.33
N LYS A 252 15.78 -23.82 21.04
CA LYS A 252 15.74 -24.61 19.81
C LYS A 252 15.22 -23.76 18.63
N LEU A 253 14.31 -22.81 18.94
CA LEU A 253 13.87 -21.75 18.06
C LEU A 253 14.38 -20.40 18.57
N CYS A 254 14.49 -19.42 17.68
CA CYS A 254 15.00 -18.11 18.01
C CYS A 254 14.00 -17.28 18.80
N CYS A 255 14.45 -16.54 19.83
CA CYS A 255 13.61 -15.75 20.73
C CYS A 255 12.67 -14.81 19.99
N PRO A 256 11.36 -14.79 20.31
CA PRO A 256 10.37 -13.92 19.65
C PRO A 256 10.31 -12.54 20.32
N TYR A 257 10.02 -11.51 19.48
CA TYR A 257 9.76 -10.13 19.86
C TYR A 257 8.37 -9.73 19.37
N TRP A 258 7.49 -9.32 20.28
CA TRP A 258 6.13 -8.96 19.96
C TRP A 258 5.89 -7.46 20.13
N MET A 259 5.57 -6.78 19.04
CA MET A 259 5.31 -5.35 19.04
C MET A 259 3.83 -5.08 19.32
N LEU A 260 3.54 -4.32 20.38
CA LEU A 260 2.19 -3.93 20.79
C LEU A 260 1.97 -2.42 20.57
N TYR A 261 0.84 -2.06 20.03
CA TYR A 261 0.52 -0.66 19.70
C TYR A 261 0.16 0.14 20.97
N GLY A 262 0.69 1.35 21.09
CA GLY A 262 0.42 2.25 22.22
C GLY A 262 0.86 1.67 23.57
N ASN A 263 -0.04 1.65 24.53
CA ASN A 263 0.19 1.13 25.89
C ASN A 263 -0.45 -0.23 26.13
N GLU A 264 -0.74 -0.99 25.07
CA GLU A 264 -1.32 -2.33 25.20
C GLU A 264 -0.38 -3.27 25.92
N LYS A 265 -0.97 -4.24 26.61
CA LYS A 265 -0.24 -5.35 27.25
C LYS A 265 -0.65 -6.67 26.60
N PRO A 266 0.25 -7.68 26.63
CA PRO A 266 -0.10 -8.99 26.12
C PRO A 266 -1.36 -9.54 26.79
N ASP A 267 -2.32 -9.99 26.01
CA ASP A 267 -3.54 -10.63 26.47
C ASP A 267 -3.85 -11.91 25.68
N GLY A 268 -4.80 -12.70 26.17
CA GLY A 268 -5.29 -13.90 25.50
C GLY A 268 -4.17 -14.80 24.98
N LYS A 269 -4.23 -15.19 23.72
CA LYS A 269 -3.26 -16.09 23.08
C LYS A 269 -1.85 -15.50 22.96
N VAL A 270 -1.73 -14.18 22.86
CA VAL A 270 -0.41 -13.52 22.82
C VAL A 270 0.29 -13.66 24.15
N HIS A 271 -0.45 -13.44 25.25
CA HIS A 271 0.05 -13.70 26.60
C HIS A 271 0.51 -15.15 26.76
N ASP A 272 -0.35 -16.12 26.38
CA ASP A 272 -0.04 -17.56 26.51
C ASP A 272 1.22 -17.96 25.72
N PHE A 273 1.39 -17.39 24.52
CA PHE A 273 2.57 -17.65 23.71
C PHE A 273 3.85 -17.05 24.33
N LEU A 274 3.80 -15.79 24.73
CA LEU A 274 4.96 -15.11 25.33
C LEU A 274 5.38 -15.79 26.63
N GLU A 275 4.42 -16.20 27.46
CA GLU A 275 4.67 -16.94 28.68
C GLU A 275 5.39 -18.27 28.41
N LYS A 276 4.92 -19.05 27.43
CA LYS A 276 5.52 -20.36 27.10
C LYS A 276 6.85 -20.23 26.37
N SER A 277 7.10 -19.13 25.66
CA SER A 277 8.30 -18.95 24.84
C SER A 277 9.43 -18.19 25.54
N ASN A 278 9.18 -17.62 26.71
CA ASN A 278 10.07 -16.65 27.36
C ASN A 278 10.43 -15.48 26.41
N GLY A 279 9.43 -15.00 25.65
CA GLY A 279 9.59 -13.95 24.65
C GLY A 279 9.66 -12.55 25.26
N TYR A 280 9.78 -11.58 24.39
CA TYR A 280 9.75 -10.15 24.74
C TYR A 280 8.54 -9.48 24.11
N PHE A 281 7.94 -8.50 24.81
CA PHE A 281 7.03 -7.56 24.17
C PHE A 281 7.57 -6.14 24.23
N ILE A 282 7.21 -5.33 23.25
CA ILE A 282 7.69 -3.97 23.06
C ILE A 282 6.51 -3.07 22.67
N GLN A 283 6.33 -1.95 23.37
CA GLN A 283 5.33 -0.97 23.02
C GLN A 283 5.87 -0.03 21.94
N HIS A 284 5.03 0.31 20.94
CA HIS A 284 5.38 1.20 19.83
C HIS A 284 4.18 2.02 19.35
N ASN A 285 4.41 3.06 18.52
CA ASN A 285 3.36 3.95 18.03
C ASN A 285 2.97 3.71 16.56
N GLY A 286 3.52 2.70 15.91
CA GLY A 286 3.17 2.33 14.54
C GLY A 286 4.25 1.56 13.80
N PHE A 287 3.85 0.88 12.73
CA PHE A 287 4.74 0.07 11.90
C PHE A 287 5.88 0.90 11.29
N ASP A 288 5.56 2.06 10.73
CA ASP A 288 6.55 2.93 10.08
C ASP A 288 7.63 3.37 11.06
N GLU A 289 7.27 3.75 12.30
CA GLU A 289 8.23 4.14 13.33
C GLU A 289 9.21 3.01 13.66
N VAL A 290 8.69 1.80 13.86
CA VAL A 290 9.52 0.60 14.13
C VAL A 290 10.51 0.37 12.99
N MET A 291 10.05 0.44 11.75
CA MET A 291 10.91 0.24 10.58
C MET A 291 11.98 1.32 10.46
N PHE A 292 11.67 2.60 10.73
CA PHE A 292 12.66 3.68 10.77
C PHE A 292 13.74 3.41 11.81
N LEU A 293 13.37 2.97 13.00
CA LEU A 293 14.32 2.68 14.08
C LEU A 293 15.24 1.51 13.70
N ILE A 294 14.68 0.41 13.19
CA ILE A 294 15.45 -0.75 12.74
C ILE A 294 16.38 -0.37 11.58
N GLY A 295 15.86 0.34 10.58
CA GLY A 295 16.63 0.77 9.42
C GLY A 295 17.83 1.65 9.79
N ARG A 296 17.65 2.56 10.76
CA ARG A 296 18.74 3.40 11.28
C ARG A 296 19.84 2.57 11.95
N VAL A 297 19.45 1.61 12.80
CA VAL A 297 20.41 0.76 13.53
C VAL A 297 21.20 -0.15 12.58
N LEU A 298 20.52 -0.72 11.61
CA LEU A 298 21.14 -1.58 10.59
C LEU A 298 21.80 -0.80 9.45
N LYS A 299 21.84 0.55 9.57
CA LYS A 299 22.51 1.47 8.62
C LYS A 299 22.07 1.27 7.17
N ILE A 300 20.77 1.09 6.97
CA ILE A 300 20.18 0.88 5.65
C ILE A 300 20.42 2.11 4.77
N LYS A 301 20.87 1.89 3.55
CA LYS A 301 21.11 2.93 2.55
C LYS A 301 19.88 3.04 1.64
N MET A 302 19.11 4.10 1.78
CA MET A 302 18.02 4.41 0.86
C MET A 302 18.58 5.10 -0.39
N GLN A 303 17.93 4.89 -1.53
CA GLN A 303 18.24 5.63 -2.75
C GLN A 303 17.81 7.09 -2.59
N SER A 304 18.60 8.00 -3.18
CA SER A 304 18.18 9.40 -3.28
C SER A 304 16.99 9.53 -4.26
N LYS A 305 16.24 10.64 -4.12
CA LYS A 305 15.15 10.94 -5.08
C LYS A 305 15.69 11.02 -6.52
N GLU A 306 16.84 11.63 -6.68
CA GLU A 306 17.53 11.78 -7.96
C GLU A 306 17.91 10.44 -8.57
N ASP A 307 18.46 9.51 -7.77
CA ASP A 307 18.80 8.15 -8.24
C ASP A 307 17.56 7.37 -8.65
N PHE A 308 16.46 7.50 -7.88
CA PHE A 308 15.19 6.86 -8.19
C PHE A 308 14.62 7.36 -9.51
N LEU A 309 14.56 8.69 -9.70
CA LEU A 309 14.08 9.30 -10.93
C LEU A 309 14.96 8.91 -12.13
N LYS A 310 16.27 8.98 -12.00
CA LYS A 310 17.21 8.58 -13.06
C LYS A 310 17.02 7.13 -13.50
N LYS A 311 16.75 6.21 -12.56
CA LYS A 311 16.46 4.80 -12.89
C LYS A 311 15.13 4.64 -13.61
N ALA A 312 14.09 5.36 -13.18
CA ALA A 312 12.80 5.34 -13.86
C ALA A 312 12.93 5.87 -15.29
N GLU A 313 13.66 6.97 -15.49
CA GLU A 313 13.97 7.55 -16.81
C GLU A 313 14.75 6.58 -17.70
N ASN A 314 15.75 5.89 -17.15
CA ASN A 314 16.51 4.92 -17.91
C ASN A 314 15.66 3.71 -18.34
N ARG A 315 14.77 3.20 -17.47
CA ARG A 315 13.82 2.14 -17.85
C ARG A 315 12.90 2.57 -18.98
N PHE A 316 12.40 3.81 -18.88
CA PHE A 316 11.54 4.37 -19.90
C PHE A 316 12.27 4.55 -21.24
N LYS A 317 13.53 5.01 -21.19
CA LYS A 317 14.38 5.11 -22.39
C LYS A 317 14.60 3.76 -23.05
N ILE A 318 14.93 2.71 -22.26
CA ILE A 318 15.08 1.34 -22.80
C ILE A 318 13.80 0.86 -23.50
N LEU A 319 12.61 1.14 -22.93
CA LEU A 319 11.34 0.82 -23.55
C LEU A 319 11.16 1.56 -24.87
N SER A 320 11.39 2.88 -24.87
CA SER A 320 11.30 3.72 -26.09
C SER A 320 12.25 3.22 -27.19
N ASP A 321 13.53 3.02 -26.84
CA ASP A 321 14.55 2.50 -27.78
C ASP A 321 14.15 1.12 -28.33
N SER A 322 13.51 0.28 -27.52
CA SER A 322 13.05 -1.06 -27.96
C SER A 322 11.88 -0.97 -28.94
N ILE A 323 10.94 -0.06 -28.72
CA ILE A 323 9.80 0.22 -29.62
C ILE A 323 10.35 0.77 -30.95
N ASP A 324 11.25 1.76 -30.90
CA ASP A 324 11.83 2.38 -32.10
C ASP A 324 12.66 1.36 -32.92
N ASN A 325 13.44 0.51 -32.26
CA ASN A 325 14.20 -0.56 -32.93
C ASN A 325 13.28 -1.57 -33.60
N PHE A 326 12.18 -1.96 -32.94
CA PHE A 326 11.19 -2.88 -33.50
C PHE A 326 10.48 -2.26 -34.71
N THR A 327 10.05 -1.00 -34.62
CA THR A 327 9.44 -0.23 -35.71
C THR A 327 10.38 -0.12 -36.92
N ASN A 328 11.65 0.23 -36.67
CA ASN A 328 12.65 0.35 -37.73
C ASN A 328 12.95 -1.00 -38.41
N LYS A 329 12.91 -2.11 -37.67
CA LYS A 329 13.08 -3.46 -38.22
C LYS A 329 11.92 -3.83 -39.14
N LEU A 330 10.67 -3.60 -38.71
CA LEU A 330 9.46 -3.85 -39.51
C LEU A 330 9.47 -3.03 -40.80
N MET A 331 9.95 -1.78 -40.75
CA MET A 331 10.04 -0.94 -41.95
C MET A 331 11.12 -1.38 -42.92
N LYS A 332 12.23 -1.96 -42.46
CA LYS A 332 13.32 -2.49 -43.32
C LYS A 332 12.96 -3.83 -43.95
N ASP A 333 12.32 -4.72 -43.23
CA ASP A 333 11.95 -6.05 -43.75
C ASP A 333 10.90 -5.97 -44.88
N ASN A 334 10.09 -4.88 -44.91
CA ASN A 334 9.13 -4.63 -45.99
C ASN A 334 9.73 -4.08 -47.29
N SER A 335 11.01 -3.67 -47.28
CA SER A 335 11.70 -3.22 -48.51
C SER A 335 12.34 -4.38 -49.29
N SER A 336 12.33 -5.61 -48.75
CA SER A 336 13.09 -6.75 -49.31
C SER A 336 12.30 -8.00 -49.67
N SER A 337 10.97 -8.08 -49.49
CA SER A 337 10.20 -9.26 -49.94
C SER A 337 8.79 -8.90 -50.43
N ALA A 338 8.59 -8.97 -51.73
CA ALA A 338 7.28 -9.00 -52.36
C ALA A 338 6.71 -10.44 -52.26
N ALA A 339 5.44 -10.49 -51.87
CA ALA A 339 4.47 -11.60 -51.93
C ALA A 339 4.23 -12.41 -50.65
N ASP A 340 2.97 -12.43 -50.27
CA ASP A 340 2.18 -13.40 -49.45
C ASP A 340 2.04 -13.23 -47.92
N ASN A 341 2.52 -12.17 -47.26
CA ASN A 341 2.18 -11.95 -45.85
C ASN A 341 1.67 -10.51 -45.55
N SER A 342 0.90 -9.91 -46.45
CA SER A 342 0.60 -8.46 -46.39
C SER A 342 -0.34 -8.03 -45.26
N THR A 343 -1.32 -8.86 -44.88
CA THR A 343 -2.36 -8.47 -43.90
C THR A 343 -1.85 -8.45 -42.45
N VAL A 344 -1.14 -9.47 -42.02
CA VAL A 344 -0.59 -9.53 -40.64
C VAL A 344 0.48 -8.45 -40.41
N SER A 345 1.23 -8.06 -41.44
CA SER A 345 2.25 -7.03 -41.36
C SER A 345 1.68 -5.61 -41.22
N GLU A 346 0.50 -5.37 -41.83
CA GLU A 346 -0.18 -4.05 -41.75
C GLU A 346 -0.79 -3.82 -40.37
N GLU A 347 -1.51 -4.81 -39.83
CA GLU A 347 -2.08 -4.75 -38.47
C GLU A 347 -0.99 -4.57 -37.40
N ILE A 348 0.16 -5.24 -37.54
CA ILE A 348 1.29 -5.06 -36.61
C ILE A 348 1.89 -3.65 -36.75
N LYS A 349 2.00 -3.11 -37.97
CA LYS A 349 2.46 -1.74 -38.16
C LYS A 349 1.55 -0.71 -37.52
N GLU A 350 0.23 -0.84 -37.72
CA GLU A 350 -0.75 0.03 -37.09
C GLU A 350 -0.69 -0.05 -35.57
N ALA A 351 -0.58 -1.27 -35.00
CA ALA A 351 -0.43 -1.46 -33.56
C ALA A 351 0.85 -0.83 -33.00
N VAL A 352 1.97 -0.99 -33.70
CA VAL A 352 3.25 -0.39 -33.29
C VAL A 352 3.22 1.14 -33.42
N GLN A 353 2.66 1.68 -34.50
CA GLN A 353 2.48 3.13 -34.66
C GLN A 353 1.57 3.69 -33.58
N TYR A 354 0.49 2.99 -33.24
CA TYR A 354 -0.38 3.37 -32.14
C TYR A 354 0.37 3.41 -30.80
N LEU A 355 1.12 2.36 -30.45
CA LEU A 355 1.91 2.31 -29.21
C LEU A 355 3.01 3.37 -29.19
N ALA A 356 3.73 3.58 -30.28
CA ALA A 356 4.73 4.62 -30.40
C ALA A 356 4.12 6.03 -30.24
N SER A 357 2.93 6.27 -30.81
CA SER A 357 2.21 7.53 -30.61
C SER A 357 1.82 7.77 -29.17
N GLN A 358 1.32 6.74 -28.46
CA GLN A 358 0.99 6.82 -27.03
C GLN A 358 2.23 7.14 -26.17
N THR A 359 3.35 6.50 -26.46
CA THR A 359 4.63 6.76 -25.77
C THR A 359 5.10 8.18 -26.01
N ASN A 360 4.97 8.69 -27.24
CA ASN A 360 5.32 10.07 -27.58
C ASN A 360 4.42 11.09 -26.87
N LEU A 361 3.12 10.85 -26.82
CA LEU A 361 2.16 11.71 -26.09
C LEU A 361 2.48 11.80 -24.60
N GLN A 362 2.85 10.67 -23.96
CA GLN A 362 3.27 10.68 -22.55
C GLN A 362 4.56 11.47 -22.31
N ASN A 363 5.54 11.36 -23.22
CA ASN A 363 6.76 12.14 -23.14
C ASN A 363 6.50 13.64 -23.29
N MET A 364 5.73 14.03 -24.29
CA MET A 364 5.33 15.42 -24.49
C MET A 364 4.57 15.97 -23.28
N TYR A 365 3.68 15.18 -22.68
CA TYR A 365 2.97 15.59 -21.45
C TYR A 365 3.92 15.77 -20.25
N LYS A 366 4.94 14.90 -20.12
CA LYS A 366 5.99 15.06 -19.11
C LYS A 366 6.78 16.36 -19.29
N GLU A 367 7.10 16.71 -20.54
CA GLU A 367 7.75 17.99 -20.85
C GLU A 367 6.86 19.20 -20.48
N VAL A 368 5.54 19.11 -20.72
CA VAL A 368 4.59 20.14 -20.24
C VAL A 368 4.69 20.35 -18.74
N VAL A 369 4.68 19.24 -17.96
CA VAL A 369 4.75 19.32 -16.49
C VAL A 369 6.08 19.91 -16.03
N LEU A 370 7.17 19.61 -16.69
CA LEU A 370 8.50 20.17 -16.39
C LEU A 370 8.53 21.67 -16.70
N SER A 371 8.15 22.07 -17.92
CA SER A 371 8.10 23.49 -18.34
C SER A 371 7.19 24.31 -17.41
N TYR A 372 6.04 23.75 -17.00
CA TYR A 372 5.15 24.40 -16.05
C TYR A 372 5.79 24.61 -14.67
N ARG A 373 6.55 23.62 -14.18
CA ARG A 373 7.27 23.71 -12.87
C ARG A 373 8.43 24.71 -12.91
N GLU A 374 9.06 24.85 -14.06
CA GLU A 374 10.14 25.80 -14.32
C GLU A 374 9.62 27.21 -14.66
N GLU A 375 8.29 27.39 -14.57
CA GLU A 375 7.58 28.64 -14.90
C GLU A 375 7.74 29.08 -16.37
N ASN A 376 8.19 28.17 -17.24
CA ASN A 376 8.26 28.36 -18.66
C ASN A 376 6.90 28.06 -19.31
N TYR A 377 5.94 28.94 -19.06
CA TYR A 377 4.54 28.74 -19.48
C TYR A 377 4.33 28.79 -20.99
N ASP A 378 5.13 29.56 -21.74
CA ASP A 378 5.01 29.64 -23.20
C ASP A 378 5.35 28.29 -23.85
N ASP A 379 6.41 27.63 -23.43
CA ASP A 379 6.75 26.29 -23.91
C ASP A 379 5.68 25.27 -23.50
N ALA A 380 5.22 25.32 -22.23
CA ALA A 380 4.15 24.45 -21.78
C ALA A 380 2.86 24.61 -22.63
N VAL A 381 2.47 25.81 -22.96
CA VAL A 381 1.33 26.11 -23.88
C VAL A 381 1.56 25.52 -25.27
N SER A 382 2.76 25.71 -25.82
CA SER A 382 3.11 25.20 -27.14
C SER A 382 3.00 23.68 -27.21
N ILE A 383 3.57 23.00 -26.23
CA ILE A 383 3.54 21.53 -26.17
C ILE A 383 2.12 21.01 -25.89
N CYS A 384 1.33 21.67 -25.02
CA CYS A 384 -0.07 21.32 -24.79
C CYS A 384 -0.90 21.42 -26.08
N LYS A 385 -0.73 22.47 -26.87
CA LYS A 385 -1.42 22.60 -28.16
C LYS A 385 -1.08 21.47 -29.12
N ASN A 386 0.18 21.07 -29.17
CA ASN A 386 0.60 19.93 -29.98
C ASN A 386 -0.04 18.62 -29.47
N LEU A 387 -0.10 18.41 -28.14
CA LEU A 387 -0.77 17.27 -27.54
C LEU A 387 -2.27 17.21 -27.89
N ILE A 388 -2.95 18.34 -27.81
CA ILE A 388 -4.38 18.45 -28.18
C ILE A 388 -4.59 18.17 -29.66
N ASN A 389 -3.69 18.64 -30.54
CA ASN A 389 -3.78 18.35 -31.98
C ASN A 389 -3.64 16.83 -32.25
N LEU A 390 -2.84 16.11 -31.46
CA LEU A 390 -2.63 14.67 -31.59
C LEU A 390 -3.72 13.85 -30.92
N ALA A 391 -4.34 14.38 -29.85
CA ALA A 391 -5.38 13.70 -29.07
C ALA A 391 -6.43 14.73 -28.61
N PRO A 392 -7.34 15.16 -29.49
CA PRO A 392 -8.28 16.25 -29.22
C PRO A 392 -9.37 15.94 -28.20
N ASP A 393 -9.60 14.67 -27.92
CA ASP A 393 -10.62 14.22 -26.95
C ASP A 393 -10.01 13.88 -25.57
N ASN A 394 -8.76 14.29 -25.30
CA ASN A 394 -8.13 14.07 -24.01
C ASN A 394 -8.37 15.26 -23.07
N ALA A 395 -9.29 15.07 -22.11
CA ALA A 395 -9.69 16.10 -21.15
C ALA A 395 -8.50 16.62 -20.30
N LEU A 396 -7.53 15.76 -19.97
CA LEU A 396 -6.35 16.13 -19.20
C LEU A 396 -5.50 17.19 -19.91
N TYR A 397 -5.34 17.08 -21.24
CA TYR A 397 -4.52 18.04 -22.01
C TYR A 397 -5.21 19.41 -22.11
N HIS A 398 -6.52 19.43 -22.32
CA HIS A 398 -7.32 20.66 -22.28
C HIS A 398 -7.27 21.31 -20.90
N ASN A 399 -7.46 20.54 -19.83
CA ASN A 399 -7.37 21.08 -18.48
C ASN A 399 -5.96 21.63 -18.17
N THR A 400 -4.89 20.94 -18.60
CA THR A 400 -3.52 21.37 -18.36
C THR A 400 -3.20 22.67 -19.12
N LEU A 401 -3.66 22.77 -20.37
CA LEU A 401 -3.55 24.02 -21.14
C LEU A 401 -4.32 25.16 -20.46
N GLY A 402 -5.56 24.89 -20.02
CA GLY A 402 -6.38 25.86 -19.33
C GLY A 402 -5.72 26.38 -18.04
N VAL A 403 -5.17 25.49 -17.20
CA VAL A 403 -4.44 25.87 -15.98
C VAL A 403 -3.17 26.68 -16.30
N THR A 404 -2.44 26.31 -17.35
CA THR A 404 -1.24 27.04 -17.78
C THR A 404 -1.59 28.47 -18.27
N LEU A 405 -2.61 28.60 -19.11
CA LEU A 405 -3.12 29.88 -19.58
C LEU A 405 -3.66 30.75 -18.43
N HIS A 406 -4.32 30.13 -17.45
CA HIS A 406 -4.78 30.83 -16.25
C HIS A 406 -3.59 31.43 -15.46
N LYS A 407 -2.48 30.70 -15.30
CA LYS A 407 -1.25 31.22 -14.67
C LYS A 407 -0.65 32.39 -15.43
N MET A 408 -0.77 32.39 -16.76
CA MET A 408 -0.38 33.52 -17.64
C MET A 408 -1.41 34.65 -17.63
N LYS A 409 -2.49 34.57 -16.86
CA LYS A 409 -3.63 35.52 -16.82
C LYS A 409 -4.35 35.68 -18.17
N ARG A 410 -4.24 34.70 -19.06
CA ARG A 410 -4.96 34.61 -20.34
C ARG A 410 -6.31 33.94 -20.12
N TYR A 411 -7.16 34.59 -19.33
CA TYR A 411 -8.38 33.98 -18.78
C TYR A 411 -9.42 33.59 -19.84
N ASP A 412 -9.55 34.36 -20.92
CA ASP A 412 -10.51 34.01 -21.99
C ASP A 412 -10.14 32.71 -22.70
N GLU A 413 -8.85 32.50 -22.98
CA GLU A 413 -8.38 31.25 -23.57
C GLU A 413 -8.43 30.10 -22.55
N ALA A 414 -8.07 30.36 -21.30
CA ALA A 414 -8.18 29.37 -20.21
C ALA A 414 -9.63 28.87 -20.02
N LEU A 415 -10.61 29.80 -20.17
CA LEU A 415 -12.03 29.45 -20.07
C LEU A 415 -12.47 28.46 -21.16
N ILE A 416 -12.01 28.65 -22.38
CA ILE A 416 -12.34 27.75 -23.50
C ILE A 416 -11.82 26.35 -23.20
N GLU A 417 -10.57 26.26 -22.80
CA GLU A 417 -9.91 24.97 -22.58
C GLU A 417 -10.43 24.25 -21.34
N THR A 418 -10.67 24.96 -20.23
CA THR A 418 -11.25 24.36 -19.02
C THR A 418 -12.69 23.92 -19.22
N LYS A 419 -13.49 24.65 -20.01
CA LYS A 419 -14.84 24.20 -20.41
C LYS A 419 -14.76 22.93 -21.24
N LYS A 420 -13.83 22.85 -22.20
CA LYS A 420 -13.65 21.65 -23.02
C LYS A 420 -13.28 20.45 -22.19
N ALA A 421 -12.43 20.61 -21.17
CA ALA A 421 -12.08 19.53 -20.24
C ALA A 421 -13.30 19.02 -19.47
N VAL A 422 -14.17 19.91 -18.97
CA VAL A 422 -15.42 19.55 -18.29
C VAL A 422 -16.42 18.87 -19.23
N GLU A 423 -16.52 19.31 -20.49
CA GLU A 423 -17.37 18.66 -21.50
C GLU A 423 -16.95 17.21 -21.77
N LEU A 424 -15.64 16.95 -21.81
CA LEU A 424 -15.08 15.62 -22.07
C LEU A 424 -15.19 14.68 -20.84
N GLU A 425 -15.03 15.22 -19.64
CA GLU A 425 -15.14 14.44 -18.39
C GLU A 425 -15.98 15.22 -17.36
N PRO A 426 -17.32 15.14 -17.45
CA PRO A 426 -18.23 15.93 -16.61
C PRO A 426 -18.30 15.50 -15.13
N ASP A 427 -17.78 14.34 -14.79
CA ASP A 427 -17.74 13.84 -13.41
C ASP A 427 -16.38 14.07 -12.72
N ASN A 428 -15.50 14.88 -13.30
CA ASN A 428 -14.19 15.17 -12.77
C ASN A 428 -14.19 16.47 -11.92
N ALA A 429 -14.18 16.31 -10.59
CA ALA A 429 -14.21 17.42 -9.63
C ALA A 429 -13.12 18.46 -9.86
N LYS A 430 -11.89 18.03 -10.22
CA LYS A 430 -10.76 18.90 -10.48
C LYS A 430 -11.00 19.84 -11.67
N TYR A 431 -11.65 19.36 -12.73
CA TYR A 431 -11.92 20.19 -13.91
C TYR A 431 -12.99 21.23 -13.62
N HIS A 432 -14.04 20.87 -12.89
CA HIS A 432 -15.04 21.82 -12.39
C HIS A 432 -14.41 22.89 -11.48
N ASN A 433 -13.52 22.50 -10.56
CA ASN A 433 -12.81 23.47 -9.73
C ASN A 433 -11.96 24.43 -10.57
N ASN A 434 -11.20 23.94 -11.54
CA ASN A 434 -10.33 24.78 -12.36
C ASN A 434 -11.13 25.75 -13.27
N LEU A 435 -12.26 25.28 -13.80
CA LEU A 435 -13.21 26.14 -14.54
C LEU A 435 -13.79 27.21 -13.62
N GLY A 436 -14.23 26.83 -12.41
CA GLY A 436 -14.77 27.76 -11.43
C GLY A 436 -13.76 28.81 -10.98
N VAL A 437 -12.51 28.42 -10.73
CA VAL A 437 -11.42 29.37 -10.40
C VAL A 437 -11.13 30.31 -11.55
N THR A 438 -11.16 29.84 -12.81
CA THR A 438 -10.98 30.70 -13.99
C THR A 438 -12.10 31.71 -14.11
N LEU A 439 -13.35 31.29 -13.94
CA LEU A 439 -14.52 32.17 -13.95
C LEU A 439 -14.48 33.21 -12.80
N HIS A 440 -13.98 32.83 -11.63
CA HIS A 440 -13.77 33.71 -10.48
C HIS A 440 -12.83 34.86 -10.83
N GLU A 441 -11.67 34.56 -11.43
CA GLU A 441 -10.69 35.58 -11.85
C GLU A 441 -11.26 36.51 -12.94
N MET A 442 -12.18 36.01 -13.78
CA MET A 442 -12.94 36.81 -14.74
C MET A 442 -14.10 37.61 -14.13
N ARG A 443 -14.29 37.58 -12.82
CA ARG A 443 -15.40 38.19 -12.05
C ARG A 443 -16.79 37.68 -12.42
N ARG A 444 -16.88 36.50 -13.03
CA ARG A 444 -18.15 35.83 -13.39
C ARG A 444 -18.59 34.95 -12.22
N TYR A 445 -18.86 35.56 -11.06
CA TYR A 445 -18.99 34.87 -9.79
C TYR A 445 -20.19 33.92 -9.73
N ASP A 446 -21.33 34.27 -10.33
CA ASP A 446 -22.50 33.39 -10.34
C ASP A 446 -22.20 32.06 -11.10
N GLU A 447 -21.53 32.15 -12.23
CA GLU A 447 -21.13 30.99 -13.02
C GLU A 447 -20.02 30.19 -12.32
N ALA A 448 -19.09 30.89 -11.69
CA ALA A 448 -18.03 30.26 -10.89
C ALA A 448 -18.61 29.42 -9.73
N LEU A 449 -19.61 29.95 -9.03
CA LEU A 449 -20.27 29.24 -7.92
C LEU A 449 -20.94 27.93 -8.38
N VAL A 450 -21.56 27.92 -9.57
CA VAL A 450 -22.16 26.70 -10.12
C VAL A 450 -21.11 25.59 -10.31
N GLU A 451 -19.98 25.94 -10.89
CA GLU A 451 -18.92 24.96 -11.17
C GLU A 451 -18.19 24.52 -9.89
N LEU A 452 -17.90 25.46 -8.98
CA LEU A 452 -17.27 25.13 -7.69
C LEU A 452 -18.19 24.29 -6.81
N GLN A 453 -19.51 24.50 -6.85
CA GLN A 453 -20.48 23.68 -6.15
C GLN A 453 -20.48 22.24 -6.66
N LYS A 454 -20.37 22.04 -7.99
CA LYS A 454 -20.23 20.71 -8.58
C LYS A 454 -18.93 20.02 -8.10
N ALA A 455 -17.80 20.74 -8.09
CA ALA A 455 -16.55 20.22 -7.60
C ALA A 455 -16.65 19.74 -6.14
N VAL A 456 -17.31 20.54 -5.26
CA VAL A 456 -17.55 20.17 -3.86
C VAL A 456 -18.52 18.99 -3.75
N ALA A 457 -19.53 18.90 -4.60
CA ALA A 457 -20.49 17.80 -4.59
C ALA A 457 -19.83 16.46 -5.00
N LEU A 458 -18.91 16.50 -5.97
CA LEU A 458 -18.17 15.34 -6.44
C LEU A 458 -17.10 14.87 -5.43
N GLU A 459 -16.41 15.81 -4.76
CA GLU A 459 -15.41 15.51 -3.74
C GLU A 459 -15.65 16.31 -2.45
N PRO A 460 -16.62 15.90 -1.58
CA PRO A 460 -17.00 16.67 -0.41
C PRO A 460 -15.89 16.86 0.64
N ASP A 461 -14.92 15.97 0.70
CA ASP A 461 -13.84 16.03 1.68
C ASP A 461 -12.64 16.88 1.25
N ASN A 462 -12.65 17.40 0.03
CA ASN A 462 -11.58 18.22 -0.51
C ASN A 462 -11.66 19.67 0.02
N LYS A 463 -10.78 20.02 0.96
CA LYS A 463 -10.74 21.33 1.62
C LYS A 463 -10.52 22.48 0.62
N MET A 464 -9.65 22.29 -0.37
CA MET A 464 -9.33 23.31 -1.37
C MET A 464 -10.57 23.69 -2.21
N TYR A 465 -11.40 22.71 -2.58
CA TYR A 465 -12.62 22.99 -3.35
C TYR A 465 -13.64 23.75 -2.52
N ARG A 466 -13.80 23.42 -1.24
CA ARG A 466 -14.63 24.18 -0.31
C ARG A 466 -14.14 25.61 -0.12
N GLU A 467 -12.85 25.78 0.11
CA GLU A 467 -12.24 27.12 0.26
C GLU A 467 -12.46 28.01 -0.96
N ASN A 468 -12.30 27.46 -2.18
CA ASN A 468 -12.55 28.19 -3.42
C ASN A 468 -14.03 28.57 -3.55
N TYR A 469 -14.94 27.66 -3.22
CA TYR A 469 -16.38 27.92 -3.21
C TYR A 469 -16.76 29.00 -2.20
N ASP A 470 -16.33 28.89 -0.95
CA ASP A 470 -16.67 29.82 0.13
C ASP A 470 -16.11 31.23 -0.16
N LYS A 471 -14.88 31.35 -0.62
CA LYS A 471 -14.26 32.60 -1.04
C LYS A 471 -15.05 33.27 -2.16
N THR A 472 -15.47 32.51 -3.17
CA THR A 472 -16.24 33.04 -4.30
C THR A 472 -17.62 33.49 -3.86
N LYS A 473 -18.26 32.73 -2.97
CA LYS A 473 -19.57 33.04 -2.40
C LYS A 473 -19.56 34.33 -1.60
N GLU A 474 -18.57 34.52 -0.72
CA GLU A 474 -18.43 35.74 0.08
C GLU A 474 -18.32 37.00 -0.80
N ILE A 475 -17.55 36.93 -1.88
CA ILE A 475 -17.40 38.05 -2.83
C ILE A 475 -18.70 38.30 -3.58
N CYS A 476 -19.38 37.26 -4.07
CA CYS A 476 -20.64 37.36 -4.79
C CYS A 476 -21.75 38.00 -3.92
N ASP A 477 -21.86 37.52 -2.65
CA ASP A 477 -22.85 38.04 -1.69
C ASP A 477 -22.57 39.51 -1.33
N THR A 478 -21.29 39.89 -1.20
CA THR A 478 -20.88 41.27 -0.94
C THR A 478 -21.19 42.21 -2.08
N GLN A 479 -21.03 41.74 -3.33
CA GLN A 479 -21.40 42.53 -4.51
C GLN A 479 -22.92 42.72 -4.62
N LYS A 480 -23.72 41.67 -4.48
CA LYS A 480 -25.17 41.73 -4.51
C LYS A 480 -25.73 42.72 -3.46
N ASN A 481 -25.12 42.72 -2.24
CA ASN A 481 -25.52 43.67 -1.19
C ASN A 481 -25.19 45.13 -1.52
N LYS A 482 -24.10 45.41 -2.24
CA LYS A 482 -23.75 46.75 -2.68
C LYS A 482 -24.69 47.25 -3.79
N ASP A 483 -25.06 46.38 -4.71
CA ASP A 483 -25.98 46.72 -5.82
C ASP A 483 -27.42 47.03 -5.30
N ILE A 484 -27.83 46.36 -4.20
CA ILE A 484 -29.12 46.63 -3.54
C ILE A 484 -29.11 47.97 -2.76
N GLN A 485 -27.94 48.42 -2.28
CA GLN A 485 -27.82 49.69 -1.54
C GLN A 485 -27.73 50.92 -2.48
N HIS A 486 -27.53 50.71 -3.78
CA HIS A 486 -27.45 51.77 -4.78
C HIS A 486 -28.72 51.90 -5.66
N VAL A 487 -29.76 51.09 -5.37
CA VAL A 487 -31.11 51.23 -5.96
C VAL A 487 -32.05 51.85 -4.93
#